data_92c8d10f383935d722255a3132db3166
#
_entry.id   92c8d10f383935d722255a3132db3166
#
_cell.length_a   1.000
_cell.length_b   1.000
_cell.length_c   1.000
_cell.angle_alpha   90.00
_cell.angle_beta   90.00
_cell.angle_gamma   90.00
#
_symmetry.space_group_name_H-M   'P 1'
#
loop_
_entity.id
_entity.type
_entity.pdbx_description
1 polymer ?
#
loop_
_entity_poly.entity_id
_entity_poly.type
_entity_poly.pdbx_seq_one_letter_code
_entity_poly.pdbx_strand_id
1 'polypeptide(L)'
;MTAVPARTSRQSAAWVASDYWEMAKRSLRHIRHDPEQLANVTVQPVLIVVVADVLLGGAINTGTHGSYINFVMPGILVVAAAFAAVTTTVSVAADMLEGVMDRFRTLPMAKPAVIAGHLIADLARSLLGLAVTIAAGYAVGFRPAAGIRGWAAAVAVFLLVTLALSLLAALIGLLGKSVEVAQQLGAIIIIPIFFSSALVPAGTMPPWLRVVTANQPVTQAVDTLRALLLNQPPGSHLWLTLAEFGGIILLAFTLAAILFKRTANA
;
A
#
# COMPACT_ATOMS: atom_id res chain seq x y z
N MET A 1 -9.92 29.73 -43.39
CA MET A 1 -9.15 28.53 -42.98
C MET A 1 -7.90 29.01 -42.25
N THR A 2 -7.96 29.16 -40.97
CA THR A 2 -6.83 29.56 -40.10
C THR A 2 -6.15 28.28 -39.62
N ALA A 3 -4.91 28.06 -40.03
CA ALA A 3 -4.11 26.93 -39.63
C ALA A 3 -3.84 26.98 -38.11
N VAL A 4 -4.26 25.94 -37.42
CA VAL A 4 -3.89 25.73 -36.02
C VAL A 4 -2.40 25.35 -35.99
N PRO A 5 -1.55 26.08 -35.29
CA PRO A 5 -0.13 25.76 -35.20
C PRO A 5 0.07 24.41 -34.52
N ALA A 6 0.79 23.49 -35.17
CA ALA A 6 1.23 22.23 -34.59
C ALA A 6 2.09 22.50 -33.35
N ARG A 7 1.57 22.13 -32.19
CA ARG A 7 2.30 22.20 -30.90
C ARG A 7 3.46 21.22 -30.95
N THR A 8 4.65 21.74 -31.14
CA THR A 8 5.90 21.00 -31.05
C THR A 8 6.09 20.43 -29.65
N SER A 9 6.39 19.15 -29.63
CA SER A 9 6.62 18.28 -28.46
C SER A 9 7.87 18.66 -27.65
N ARG A 10 7.83 19.73 -26.89
CA ARG A 10 8.68 19.92 -25.70
C ARG A 10 7.76 20.18 -24.52
N GLN A 11 7.19 19.10 -23.99
CA GLN A 11 6.62 19.13 -22.65
C GLN A 11 7.78 19.35 -21.70
N SER A 12 7.96 20.57 -21.21
CA SER A 12 8.98 20.85 -20.20
C SER A 12 8.62 20.07 -18.95
N ALA A 13 9.61 19.57 -18.21
CA ALA A 13 9.43 18.82 -16.95
C ALA A 13 8.50 19.57 -15.96
N ALA A 14 8.43 20.89 -16.05
CA ALA A 14 7.53 21.74 -15.27
C ALA A 14 6.04 21.51 -15.60
N TRP A 15 5.66 21.26 -16.85
CA TRP A 15 4.27 20.96 -17.23
C TRP A 15 3.86 19.56 -16.73
N VAL A 16 4.75 18.61 -16.83
CA VAL A 16 4.52 17.26 -16.30
C VAL A 16 4.32 17.31 -14.78
N ALA A 17 5.17 18.04 -14.07
CA ALA A 17 5.02 18.24 -12.61
C ALA A 17 3.71 18.95 -12.24
N SER A 18 3.27 19.95 -13.04
CA SER A 18 2.00 20.64 -12.86
C SER A 18 0.80 19.71 -13.04
N ASP A 19 0.82 18.84 -14.06
CA ASP A 19 -0.24 17.87 -14.31
C ASP A 19 -0.35 16.85 -13.17
N TYR A 20 0.78 16.35 -12.66
CA TYR A 20 0.80 15.47 -11.48
C TYR A 20 0.27 16.16 -10.23
N TRP A 21 0.60 17.43 -10.02
CA TRP A 21 0.12 18.22 -8.89
C TRP A 21 -1.40 18.47 -8.95
N GLU A 22 -1.93 18.82 -10.12
CA GLU A 22 -3.38 19.00 -10.30
C GLU A 22 -4.14 17.67 -10.14
N MET A 23 -3.59 16.55 -10.61
CA MET A 23 -4.15 15.22 -10.37
C MET A 23 -4.12 14.84 -8.89
N ALA A 24 -3.01 15.11 -8.18
CA ALA A 24 -2.91 14.89 -6.74
C ALA A 24 -3.92 15.72 -5.96
N LYS A 25 -4.09 17.02 -6.31
CA LYS A 25 -5.13 17.88 -5.72
C LYS A 25 -6.55 17.36 -5.96
N ARG A 26 -6.82 16.91 -7.18
CA ARG A 26 -8.13 16.37 -7.54
C ARG A 26 -8.41 15.10 -6.74
N SER A 27 -7.43 14.20 -6.62
CA SER A 27 -7.55 12.96 -5.84
C SER A 27 -7.72 13.24 -4.33
N LEU A 28 -6.99 14.21 -3.78
CA LEU A 28 -7.17 14.66 -2.39
C LEU A 28 -8.56 15.27 -2.13
N ARG A 29 -9.10 16.02 -3.10
CA ARG A 29 -10.49 16.53 -2.99
C ARG A 29 -11.50 15.39 -3.05
N HIS A 30 -11.28 14.39 -3.89
CA HIS A 30 -12.16 13.22 -4.00
C HIS A 30 -12.20 12.44 -2.67
N ILE A 31 -11.05 12.22 -2.03
CA ILE A 31 -10.98 11.59 -0.69
C ILE A 31 -11.84 12.35 0.33
N ARG A 32 -11.85 13.67 0.29
CA ARG A 32 -12.62 14.50 1.24
C ARG A 32 -14.14 14.45 0.99
N HIS A 33 -14.57 14.13 -0.21
CA HIS A 33 -15.99 14.09 -0.60
C HIS A 33 -16.57 12.68 -0.70
N ASP A 34 -15.75 11.65 -0.43
CA ASP A 34 -16.18 10.27 -0.40
C ASP A 34 -16.15 9.74 1.05
N PRO A 35 -17.29 9.85 1.79
CA PRO A 35 -17.35 9.45 3.20
C PRO A 35 -17.12 7.94 3.39
N GLU A 36 -17.43 7.12 2.40
CA GLU A 36 -17.22 5.68 2.47
C GLU A 36 -15.73 5.32 2.43
N GLN A 37 -14.97 5.96 1.54
CA GLN A 37 -13.51 5.78 1.49
C GLN A 37 -12.83 6.31 2.76
N LEU A 38 -13.28 7.45 3.30
CA LEU A 38 -12.78 7.98 4.56
C LEU A 38 -13.08 7.03 5.74
N ALA A 39 -14.29 6.47 5.78
CA ALA A 39 -14.66 5.51 6.81
C ALA A 39 -13.76 4.26 6.74
N ASN A 40 -13.53 3.70 5.56
CA ASN A 40 -12.69 2.53 5.37
C ASN A 40 -11.22 2.79 5.81
N VAL A 41 -10.67 3.95 5.47
CA VAL A 41 -9.29 4.33 5.85
C VAL A 41 -9.16 4.63 7.35
N THR A 42 -10.26 5.00 8.02
CA THR A 42 -10.25 5.44 9.42
C THR A 42 -10.78 4.36 10.35
N VAL A 43 -11.98 3.83 10.08
CA VAL A 43 -12.68 2.93 10.99
C VAL A 43 -12.03 1.55 11.02
N GLN A 44 -11.68 1.00 9.87
CA GLN A 44 -11.13 -0.35 9.78
C GLN A 44 -9.80 -0.50 10.53
N PRO A 45 -8.77 0.36 10.34
CA PRO A 45 -7.53 0.25 11.11
C PRO A 45 -7.75 0.45 12.61
N VAL A 46 -8.62 1.39 13.01
CA VAL A 46 -8.95 1.62 14.43
C VAL A 46 -9.57 0.37 15.05
N LEU A 47 -10.54 -0.26 14.37
CA LEU A 47 -11.14 -1.50 14.82
C LEU A 47 -10.09 -2.61 14.98
N ILE A 48 -9.17 -2.75 14.02
CA ILE A 48 -8.10 -3.77 14.10
C ILE A 48 -7.20 -3.50 15.31
N VAL A 49 -6.83 -2.24 15.57
CA VAL A 49 -6.02 -1.86 16.75
C VAL A 49 -6.75 -2.22 18.04
N VAL A 50 -8.02 -1.83 18.18
CA VAL A 50 -8.83 -2.10 19.38
C VAL A 50 -9.04 -3.61 19.56
N VAL A 51 -9.39 -4.33 18.52
CA VAL A 51 -9.59 -5.79 18.57
C VAL A 51 -8.28 -6.49 18.95
N ALA A 52 -7.16 -6.08 18.37
CA ALA A 52 -5.85 -6.66 18.67
C ALA A 52 -5.46 -6.43 20.13
N ASP A 53 -5.69 -5.24 20.66
CA ASP A 53 -5.37 -4.92 22.05
C ASP A 53 -6.29 -5.65 23.04
N VAL A 54 -7.61 -5.57 22.85
CA VAL A 54 -8.60 -6.12 23.77
C VAL A 54 -8.62 -7.66 23.74
N LEU A 55 -8.59 -8.28 22.56
CA LEU A 55 -8.71 -9.74 22.43
C LEU A 55 -7.37 -10.46 22.56
N LEU A 56 -6.31 -9.89 22.05
CA LEU A 56 -5.01 -10.57 21.94
C LEU A 56 -3.99 -10.04 22.96
N GLY A 57 -4.17 -8.82 23.47
CA GLY A 57 -3.23 -8.17 24.38
C GLY A 57 -2.98 -8.93 25.68
N GLY A 58 -4.00 -9.64 26.21
CA GLY A 58 -3.88 -10.49 27.39
C GLY A 58 -3.56 -11.96 27.09
N ALA A 59 -3.76 -12.42 25.85
CA ALA A 59 -3.66 -13.83 25.47
C ALA A 59 -2.27 -14.21 24.88
N ILE A 60 -1.58 -13.26 24.26
CA ILE A 60 -0.32 -13.53 23.56
C ILE A 60 0.86 -13.05 24.38
N ASN A 61 1.69 -14.00 24.81
CA ASN A 61 3.00 -13.69 25.38
C ASN A 61 4.01 -13.44 24.26
N THR A 62 4.43 -12.20 24.09
CA THR A 62 5.39 -11.80 23.05
C THR A 62 6.83 -12.22 23.35
N GLY A 63 7.08 -12.77 24.54
CA GLY A 63 8.44 -13.14 24.99
C GLY A 63 9.37 -11.93 25.21
N THR A 64 8.87 -10.73 25.04
CA THR A 64 9.60 -9.46 25.26
C THR A 64 8.97 -8.73 26.45
N HIS A 65 9.76 -7.96 27.20
CA HIS A 65 9.27 -7.15 28.33
C HIS A 65 8.37 -5.96 27.91
N GLY A 66 7.86 -5.95 26.67
CA GLY A 66 7.02 -4.89 26.10
C GLY A 66 5.54 -5.27 26.02
N SER A 67 4.67 -4.26 26.02
CA SER A 67 3.24 -4.43 25.77
C SER A 67 3.00 -5.05 24.38
N TYR A 68 2.03 -5.97 24.28
CA TYR A 68 1.62 -6.60 23.02
C TYR A 68 1.32 -5.57 21.93
N ILE A 69 0.75 -4.41 22.28
CA ILE A 69 0.45 -3.36 21.33
C ILE A 69 1.71 -2.83 20.62
N ASN A 70 2.85 -2.75 21.31
CA ASN A 70 4.12 -2.34 20.71
C ASN A 70 4.64 -3.37 19.68
N PHE A 71 4.35 -4.65 19.93
CA PHE A 71 4.69 -5.73 19.02
C PHE A 71 3.80 -5.74 17.77
N VAL A 72 2.49 -5.58 17.93
CA VAL A 72 1.51 -5.79 16.86
C VAL A 72 1.33 -4.56 15.96
N MET A 73 1.56 -3.35 16.46
CA MET A 73 1.32 -2.10 15.71
C MET A 73 2.01 -2.07 14.34
N PRO A 74 3.29 -2.42 14.18
CA PRO A 74 3.93 -2.48 12.86
C PRO A 74 3.23 -3.46 11.91
N GLY A 75 2.75 -4.59 12.43
CA GLY A 75 1.95 -5.56 11.68
C GLY A 75 0.62 -4.96 11.22
N ILE A 76 -0.09 -4.26 12.11
CA ILE A 76 -1.38 -3.60 11.77
C ILE A 76 -1.19 -2.56 10.66
N LEU A 77 -0.08 -1.83 10.63
CA LEU A 77 0.23 -0.89 9.55
C LEU A 77 0.32 -1.60 8.19
N VAL A 78 0.98 -2.75 8.13
CA VAL A 78 1.08 -3.52 6.88
C VAL A 78 -0.26 -4.15 6.51
N VAL A 79 -1.04 -4.63 7.48
CA VAL A 79 -2.41 -5.10 7.29
C VAL A 79 -3.29 -4.01 6.67
N ALA A 80 -3.24 -2.80 7.23
CA ALA A 80 -4.01 -1.66 6.72
C ALA A 80 -3.61 -1.30 5.29
N ALA A 81 -2.30 -1.32 4.97
CA ALA A 81 -1.80 -1.09 3.61
C ALA A 81 -2.32 -2.16 2.62
N ALA A 82 -2.38 -3.42 3.02
CA ALA A 82 -2.89 -4.49 2.17
C ALA A 82 -4.41 -4.37 1.92
N PHE A 83 -5.19 -4.00 2.93
CA PHE A 83 -6.61 -3.72 2.73
C PHE A 83 -6.83 -2.51 1.80
N ALA A 84 -6.02 -1.46 1.94
CA ALA A 84 -6.05 -0.33 1.01
C ALA A 84 -5.72 -0.77 -0.43
N ALA A 85 -4.78 -1.70 -0.62
CA ALA A 85 -4.45 -2.26 -1.92
C ALA A 85 -5.64 -3.02 -2.55
N VAL A 86 -6.43 -3.76 -1.76
CA VAL A 86 -7.65 -4.43 -2.27
C VAL A 86 -8.65 -3.41 -2.83
N THR A 87 -8.84 -2.27 -2.17
CA THR A 87 -9.72 -1.21 -2.70
C THR A 87 -9.18 -0.62 -4.00
N THR A 88 -7.87 -0.52 -4.16
CA THR A 88 -7.23 -0.11 -5.42
C THR A 88 -7.51 -1.11 -6.54
N THR A 89 -7.50 -2.41 -6.27
CA THR A 89 -7.87 -3.44 -7.25
C THR A 89 -9.26 -3.19 -7.80
N VAL A 90 -10.23 -2.94 -6.91
CA VAL A 90 -11.63 -2.67 -7.27
C VAL A 90 -11.76 -1.39 -8.09
N SER A 91 -11.11 -0.30 -7.66
CA SER A 91 -11.15 0.99 -8.35
C SER A 91 -10.58 0.91 -9.77
N VAL A 92 -9.43 0.23 -9.93
CA VAL A 92 -8.81 0.05 -11.26
C VAL A 92 -9.70 -0.80 -12.17
N ALA A 93 -10.32 -1.87 -11.64
CA ALA A 93 -11.23 -2.69 -12.42
C ALA A 93 -12.49 -1.92 -12.85
N ALA A 94 -13.07 -1.12 -11.97
CA ALA A 94 -14.22 -0.27 -12.30
C ALA A 94 -13.88 0.73 -13.41
N ASP A 95 -12.75 1.42 -13.31
CA ASP A 95 -12.29 2.36 -14.34
C ASP A 95 -12.07 1.69 -15.71
N MET A 96 -11.60 0.42 -15.70
CA MET A 96 -11.45 -0.36 -16.92
C MET A 96 -12.80 -0.69 -17.57
N LEU A 97 -13.77 -1.12 -16.77
CA LEU A 97 -15.09 -1.54 -17.24
C LEU A 97 -15.94 -0.35 -17.71
N GLU A 98 -15.80 0.81 -17.09
CA GLU A 98 -16.48 2.05 -17.49
C GLU A 98 -15.93 2.67 -18.79
N GLY A 99 -14.92 2.06 -19.40
CA GLY A 99 -14.30 2.58 -20.61
C GLY A 99 -13.56 3.90 -20.41
N VAL A 100 -13.18 4.22 -19.18
CA VAL A 100 -12.40 5.40 -18.83
C VAL A 100 -11.09 5.42 -19.65
N MET A 101 -10.49 4.26 -19.86
CA MET A 101 -9.30 4.10 -20.72
C MET A 101 -9.54 4.46 -22.17
N ASP A 102 -10.71 4.18 -22.73
CA ASP A 102 -11.03 4.53 -24.12
C ASP A 102 -11.24 6.03 -24.28
N ARG A 103 -11.79 6.70 -23.27
CA ARG A 103 -11.86 8.17 -23.24
C ARG A 103 -10.46 8.81 -23.13
N PHE A 104 -9.53 8.21 -22.37
CA PHE A 104 -8.15 8.70 -22.31
C PHE A 104 -7.35 8.40 -23.58
N ARG A 105 -7.75 7.43 -24.41
CA ARG A 105 -7.16 7.19 -25.74
C ARG A 105 -7.37 8.38 -26.71
N THR A 106 -8.45 9.13 -26.53
CA THR A 106 -8.77 10.31 -27.37
C THR A 106 -8.13 11.61 -26.87
N LEU A 107 -7.59 11.61 -25.66
CA LEU A 107 -6.90 12.77 -25.10
C LEU A 107 -5.38 12.67 -25.33
N PRO A 108 -4.69 13.78 -25.60
CA PRO A 108 -3.23 13.79 -25.81
C PRO A 108 -2.45 13.64 -24.49
N MET A 109 -2.94 12.83 -23.55
CA MET A 109 -2.29 12.56 -22.26
C MET A 109 -1.54 11.24 -22.31
N ALA A 110 -0.38 11.18 -21.64
CA ALA A 110 0.42 9.97 -21.57
C ALA A 110 -0.31 8.90 -20.74
N LYS A 111 -0.55 7.73 -21.33
CA LYS A 111 -1.21 6.57 -20.69
C LYS A 111 -0.65 6.24 -19.26
N PRO A 112 0.67 6.40 -18.97
CA PRO A 112 1.21 6.20 -17.62
C PRO A 112 0.70 7.21 -16.58
N ALA A 113 0.18 8.38 -16.98
CA ALA A 113 -0.27 9.42 -16.05
C ALA A 113 -1.50 8.99 -15.25
N VAL A 114 -2.37 8.14 -15.81
CA VAL A 114 -3.56 7.64 -15.11
C VAL A 114 -3.16 6.73 -13.96
N ILE A 115 -2.28 5.76 -14.21
CA ILE A 115 -1.78 4.85 -13.15
C ILE A 115 -1.01 5.64 -12.11
N ALA A 116 -0.17 6.59 -12.52
CA ALA A 116 0.55 7.44 -11.58
C ALA A 116 -0.42 8.27 -10.71
N GLY A 117 -1.54 8.74 -11.25
CA GLY A 117 -2.59 9.42 -10.49
C GLY A 117 -3.19 8.53 -9.40
N HIS A 118 -3.53 7.28 -9.71
CA HIS A 118 -4.01 6.30 -8.73
C HIS A 118 -2.96 6.03 -7.64
N LEU A 119 -1.70 5.80 -8.02
CA LEU A 119 -0.62 5.55 -7.07
C LEU A 119 -0.40 6.72 -6.10
N ILE A 120 -0.44 7.96 -6.60
CA ILE A 120 -0.31 9.16 -5.75
C ILE A 120 -1.50 9.27 -4.79
N ALA A 121 -2.72 8.99 -5.27
CA ALA A 121 -3.91 8.98 -4.43
C ALA A 121 -3.83 7.90 -3.35
N ASP A 122 -3.33 6.71 -3.69
CA ASP A 122 -3.14 5.60 -2.76
C ASP A 122 -2.09 5.92 -1.70
N LEU A 123 -0.96 6.50 -2.09
CA LEU A 123 0.07 6.93 -1.15
C LEU A 123 -0.46 7.99 -0.18
N ALA A 124 -1.24 8.97 -0.68
CA ALA A 124 -1.84 10.00 0.16
C ALA A 124 -2.87 9.41 1.14
N ARG A 125 -3.74 8.49 0.68
CA ARG A 125 -4.68 7.74 1.52
C ARG A 125 -3.95 6.91 2.57
N SER A 126 -2.89 6.23 2.19
CA SER A 126 -2.11 5.38 3.08
C SER A 126 -1.37 6.19 4.15
N LEU A 127 -0.90 7.40 3.83
CA LEU A 127 -0.34 8.30 4.83
C LEU A 127 -1.40 8.76 5.84
N LEU A 128 -2.62 9.05 5.39
CA LEU A 128 -3.73 9.35 6.28
C LEU A 128 -4.07 8.14 7.17
N GLY A 129 -4.19 6.95 6.58
CA GLY A 129 -4.41 5.70 7.30
C GLY A 129 -3.31 5.41 8.33
N LEU A 130 -2.05 5.63 7.95
CA LEU A 130 -0.90 5.53 8.84
C LEU A 130 -1.05 6.47 10.05
N ALA A 131 -1.36 7.74 9.82
CA ALA A 131 -1.53 8.73 10.87
C ALA A 131 -2.67 8.35 11.83
N VAL A 132 -3.83 7.94 11.30
CA VAL A 132 -4.99 7.49 12.07
C VAL A 132 -4.66 6.24 12.89
N THR A 133 -4.03 5.23 12.27
CA THR A 133 -3.65 3.98 12.94
C THR A 133 -2.66 4.24 14.08
N ILE A 134 -1.68 5.11 13.85
CA ILE A 134 -0.72 5.50 14.89
C ILE A 134 -1.42 6.26 16.02
N ALA A 135 -2.32 7.19 15.70
CA ALA A 135 -3.09 7.93 16.70
C ALA A 135 -3.94 6.97 17.55
N ALA A 136 -4.63 6.01 16.94
CA ALA A 136 -5.37 4.96 17.65
C ALA A 136 -4.43 4.11 18.52
N GLY A 137 -3.27 3.73 18.01
CA GLY A 137 -2.26 3.01 18.78
C GLY A 137 -1.80 3.78 20.02
N TYR A 138 -1.54 5.08 19.90
CA TYR A 138 -1.21 5.92 21.07
C TYR A 138 -2.33 5.94 22.11
N ALA A 139 -3.59 5.93 21.69
CA ALA A 139 -4.74 5.91 22.58
C ALA A 139 -4.82 4.60 23.40
N VAL A 140 -4.44 3.45 22.80
CA VAL A 140 -4.40 2.13 23.49
C VAL A 140 -3.05 1.78 24.11
N GLY A 141 -2.10 2.72 24.14
CA GLY A 141 -0.84 2.52 24.89
C GLY A 141 0.37 2.16 24.04
N PHE A 142 0.32 2.29 22.71
CA PHE A 142 1.50 2.21 21.86
C PHE A 142 2.51 3.28 22.24
N ARG A 143 3.75 2.89 22.50
CA ARG A 143 4.83 3.81 22.90
C ARG A 143 6.08 3.47 22.09
N PRO A 144 6.21 4.00 20.86
CA PRO A 144 7.41 3.81 20.05
C PRO A 144 8.60 4.53 20.68
N ALA A 145 9.75 3.89 20.66
CA ALA A 145 11.00 4.46 21.15
C ALA A 145 11.80 5.16 20.03
N ALA A 146 11.25 5.24 18.81
CA ALA A 146 11.91 5.78 17.64
C ALA A 146 12.18 7.28 17.77
N GLY A 147 13.40 7.70 17.46
CA GLY A 147 13.72 9.11 17.19
C GLY A 147 13.29 9.54 15.78
N ILE A 148 13.52 10.81 15.43
CA ILE A 148 13.12 11.39 14.12
C ILE A 148 13.64 10.55 12.94
N ARG A 149 14.88 10.06 13.01
CA ARG A 149 15.46 9.21 11.95
C ARG A 149 14.75 7.87 11.83
N GLY A 150 14.40 7.23 12.95
CA GLY A 150 13.64 5.98 12.98
C GLY A 150 12.25 6.16 12.37
N TRP A 151 11.55 7.24 12.73
CA TRP A 151 10.25 7.59 12.14
C TRP A 151 10.34 7.85 10.64
N ALA A 152 11.32 8.65 10.19
CA ALA A 152 11.49 8.92 8.76
C ALA A 152 11.76 7.63 7.97
N ALA A 153 12.62 6.74 8.51
CA ALA A 153 12.89 5.44 7.89
C ALA A 153 11.65 4.53 7.90
N ALA A 154 10.90 4.49 9.01
CA ALA A 154 9.67 3.69 9.10
C ALA A 154 8.61 4.17 8.08
N VAL A 155 8.41 5.48 7.94
CA VAL A 155 7.50 6.04 6.92
C VAL A 155 7.98 5.70 5.52
N ALA A 156 9.28 5.79 5.23
CA ALA A 156 9.83 5.45 3.91
C ALA A 156 9.61 3.95 3.58
N VAL A 157 9.87 3.05 4.53
CA VAL A 157 9.62 1.61 4.37
C VAL A 157 8.11 1.34 4.20
N PHE A 158 7.26 1.96 4.99
CA PHE A 158 5.80 1.83 4.86
C PHE A 158 5.31 2.27 3.48
N LEU A 159 5.79 3.40 2.97
CA LEU A 159 5.45 3.89 1.63
C LEU A 159 5.95 2.97 0.51
N LEU A 160 7.15 2.38 0.67
CA LEU A 160 7.68 1.38 -0.26
C LEU A 160 6.76 0.15 -0.33
N VAL A 161 6.37 -0.40 0.84
CA VAL A 161 5.46 -1.54 0.95
C VAL A 161 4.11 -1.20 0.32
N THR A 162 3.54 -0.05 0.67
CA THR A 162 2.27 0.42 0.10
C THR A 162 2.34 0.55 -1.41
N LEU A 163 3.39 1.16 -1.94
CA LEU A 163 3.58 1.32 -3.39
C LEU A 163 3.64 -0.03 -4.11
N ALA A 164 4.37 -0.99 -3.55
CA ALA A 164 4.47 -2.33 -4.11
C ALA A 164 3.11 -3.05 -4.13
N LEU A 165 2.37 -2.98 -3.01
CA LEU A 165 1.04 -3.58 -2.91
C LEU A 165 0.03 -2.89 -3.84
N SER A 166 0.05 -1.56 -3.95
CA SER A 166 -0.82 -0.80 -4.87
C SER A 166 -0.53 -1.13 -6.35
N LEU A 167 0.74 -1.32 -6.72
CA LEU A 167 1.11 -1.75 -8.08
C LEU A 167 0.63 -3.17 -8.38
N LEU A 168 0.77 -4.11 -7.43
CA LEU A 168 0.22 -5.47 -7.55
C LEU A 168 -1.31 -5.42 -7.67
N ALA A 169 -1.96 -4.62 -6.85
CA ALA A 169 -3.39 -4.42 -6.87
C ALA A 169 -3.87 -3.85 -8.21
N ALA A 170 -3.18 -2.86 -8.74
CA ALA A 170 -3.47 -2.29 -10.06
C ALA A 170 -3.34 -3.35 -11.18
N LEU A 171 -2.29 -4.19 -11.14
CA LEU A 171 -2.15 -5.31 -12.09
C LEU A 171 -3.30 -6.30 -12.01
N ILE A 172 -3.71 -6.68 -10.80
CA ILE A 172 -4.83 -7.59 -10.58
C ILE A 172 -6.13 -6.95 -11.09
N GLY A 173 -6.33 -5.66 -10.83
CA GLY A 173 -7.48 -4.90 -11.32
C GLY A 173 -7.58 -4.87 -12.84
N LEU A 174 -6.43 -4.73 -13.53
CA LEU A 174 -6.36 -4.80 -15.00
C LEU A 174 -6.77 -6.16 -15.58
N LEU A 175 -6.64 -7.23 -14.81
CA LEU A 175 -7.00 -8.60 -15.21
C LEU A 175 -8.45 -8.94 -14.85
N GLY A 176 -9.12 -8.15 -14.02
CA GLY A 176 -10.48 -8.36 -13.57
C GLY A 176 -11.50 -8.21 -14.71
N LYS A 177 -12.27 -9.25 -14.98
CA LYS A 177 -13.35 -9.22 -15.98
C LYS A 177 -14.64 -8.57 -15.45
N SER A 178 -14.77 -8.43 -14.13
CA SER A 178 -15.80 -7.68 -13.43
C SER A 178 -15.24 -7.14 -12.10
N VAL A 179 -15.95 -6.20 -11.49
CA VAL A 179 -15.57 -5.62 -10.20
C VAL A 179 -15.51 -6.70 -9.10
N GLU A 180 -16.46 -7.63 -9.10
CA GLU A 180 -16.55 -8.71 -8.12
C GLU A 180 -15.36 -9.68 -8.26
N VAL A 181 -15.01 -10.05 -9.49
CA VAL A 181 -13.85 -10.91 -9.76
C VAL A 181 -12.55 -10.20 -9.36
N ALA A 182 -12.43 -8.91 -9.65
CA ALA A 182 -11.27 -8.11 -9.24
C ALA A 182 -11.14 -8.05 -7.72
N GLN A 183 -12.25 -7.88 -6.99
CA GLN A 183 -12.26 -7.88 -5.53
C GLN A 183 -11.81 -9.23 -4.95
N GLN A 184 -12.31 -10.35 -5.49
CA GLN A 184 -11.90 -11.69 -5.05
C GLN A 184 -10.42 -11.95 -5.32
N LEU A 185 -9.92 -11.57 -6.50
CA LEU A 185 -8.51 -11.69 -6.84
C LEU A 185 -7.64 -10.78 -5.97
N GLY A 186 -8.12 -9.56 -5.68
CA GLY A 186 -7.44 -8.62 -4.78
C GLY A 186 -7.26 -9.16 -3.36
N ALA A 187 -8.22 -9.96 -2.88
CA ALA A 187 -8.13 -10.58 -1.56
C ALA A 187 -6.91 -11.53 -1.41
N ILE A 188 -6.33 -12.02 -2.52
CA ILE A 188 -5.12 -12.83 -2.51
C ILE A 188 -3.94 -12.06 -1.87
N ILE A 189 -3.93 -10.72 -1.99
CA ILE A 189 -2.90 -9.85 -1.38
C ILE A 189 -2.90 -9.98 0.15
N ILE A 190 -4.04 -10.33 0.76
CA ILE A 190 -4.17 -10.45 2.21
C ILE A 190 -3.64 -11.80 2.72
N ILE A 191 -3.64 -12.84 1.90
CA ILE A 191 -3.25 -14.20 2.32
C ILE A 191 -1.86 -14.27 2.98
N PRO A 192 -0.79 -13.67 2.43
CA PRO A 192 0.53 -13.69 3.05
C PRO A 192 0.57 -13.11 4.46
N ILE A 193 -0.34 -12.19 4.79
CA ILE A 193 -0.39 -11.57 6.11
C ILE A 193 -0.72 -12.58 7.20
N PHE A 194 -1.64 -13.50 6.94
CA PHE A 194 -2.01 -14.54 7.90
C PHE A 194 -0.87 -15.52 8.21
N PHE A 195 0.09 -15.63 7.31
CA PHE A 195 1.30 -16.45 7.46
C PHE A 195 2.52 -15.62 7.88
N SER A 196 2.33 -14.39 8.38
CA SER A 196 3.40 -13.47 8.75
C SER A 196 3.57 -13.32 10.26
N SER A 197 4.64 -12.64 10.68
CA SER A 197 4.85 -12.19 12.06
C SER A 197 4.04 -10.94 12.43
N ALA A 198 3.03 -10.58 11.63
CA ALA A 198 2.27 -9.35 11.83
C ALA A 198 1.50 -9.31 13.15
N LEU A 199 0.79 -10.41 13.46
CA LEU A 199 -0.08 -10.50 14.64
C LEU A 199 0.47 -11.41 15.73
N VAL A 200 1.25 -12.41 15.36
CA VAL A 200 1.76 -13.45 16.28
C VAL A 200 3.26 -13.63 16.08
N PRO A 201 4.06 -13.71 17.16
CA PRO A 201 5.49 -13.96 17.05
C PRO A 201 5.79 -15.27 16.35
N ALA A 202 6.71 -15.27 15.37
CA ALA A 202 7.09 -16.48 14.64
C ALA A 202 7.63 -17.60 15.56
N GLY A 203 8.21 -17.23 16.70
CA GLY A 203 8.70 -18.17 17.71
C GLY A 203 7.64 -19.09 18.34
N THR A 204 6.36 -18.67 18.36
CA THR A 204 5.24 -19.44 18.90
C THR A 204 4.58 -20.36 17.87
N MET A 205 4.99 -20.26 16.60
CA MET A 205 4.41 -21.03 15.50
C MET A 205 5.03 -22.43 15.39
N PRO A 206 4.28 -23.42 14.86
CA PRO A 206 4.82 -24.73 14.52
C PRO A 206 6.06 -24.63 13.60
N PRO A 207 7.02 -25.60 13.66
CA PRO A 207 8.28 -25.50 12.93
C PRO A 207 8.12 -25.27 11.41
N TRP A 208 7.19 -25.96 10.78
CA TRP A 208 6.94 -25.83 9.35
C TRP A 208 6.43 -24.43 8.97
N LEU A 209 5.54 -23.88 9.79
CA LEU A 209 4.98 -22.55 9.56
C LEU A 209 6.02 -21.46 9.83
N ARG A 210 6.87 -21.64 10.84
CA ARG A 210 7.96 -20.72 11.16
C ARG A 210 8.91 -20.52 9.98
N VAL A 211 9.24 -21.59 9.25
CA VAL A 211 10.10 -21.49 8.06
C VAL A 211 9.44 -20.65 6.96
N VAL A 212 8.15 -20.88 6.71
CA VAL A 212 7.38 -20.07 5.73
C VAL A 212 7.31 -18.61 6.18
N THR A 213 6.93 -18.37 7.43
CA THR A 213 6.80 -17.02 8.01
C THR A 213 8.13 -16.26 7.95
N ALA A 214 9.24 -16.90 8.31
CA ALA A 214 10.55 -16.23 8.35
C ALA A 214 11.07 -15.81 6.97
N ASN A 215 10.64 -16.48 5.89
CA ASN A 215 11.16 -16.27 4.55
C ASN A 215 10.19 -15.54 3.60
N GLN A 216 9.13 -14.90 4.13
CA GLN A 216 8.18 -14.19 3.30
C GLN A 216 8.33 -12.66 3.40
N PRO A 217 8.05 -11.92 2.31
CA PRO A 217 8.24 -10.47 2.22
C PRO A 217 7.49 -9.68 3.31
N VAL A 218 6.26 -10.08 3.62
CA VAL A 218 5.43 -9.38 4.62
C VAL A 218 6.08 -9.42 6.00
N THR A 219 6.65 -10.56 6.40
CA THR A 219 7.37 -10.67 7.68
C THR A 219 8.59 -9.76 7.71
N GLN A 220 9.37 -9.72 6.63
CA GLN A 220 10.54 -8.85 6.54
C GLN A 220 10.15 -7.37 6.70
N ALA A 221 9.07 -6.95 6.05
CA ALA A 221 8.54 -5.59 6.18
C ALA A 221 8.07 -5.28 7.61
N VAL A 222 7.31 -6.19 8.22
CA VAL A 222 6.80 -6.03 9.59
C VAL A 222 7.95 -5.95 10.60
N ASP A 223 8.92 -6.85 10.49
CA ASP A 223 10.06 -6.90 11.41
C ASP A 223 10.99 -5.68 11.23
N THR A 224 11.15 -5.19 9.99
CA THR A 224 11.85 -3.92 9.72
C THR A 224 11.13 -2.74 10.35
N LEU A 225 9.82 -2.60 10.16
CA LEU A 225 9.03 -1.53 10.76
C LEU A 225 9.06 -1.60 12.29
N ARG A 226 8.99 -2.82 12.85
CA ARG A 226 9.06 -3.08 14.28
C ARG A 226 10.41 -2.62 14.85
N ALA A 227 11.50 -3.00 14.22
CA ALA A 227 12.83 -2.60 14.65
C ALA A 227 13.00 -1.06 14.60
N LEU A 228 12.57 -0.41 13.51
CA LEU A 228 12.66 1.04 13.35
C LEU A 228 11.81 1.78 14.38
N LEU A 229 10.57 1.35 14.62
CA LEU A 229 9.66 2.02 15.56
C LEU A 229 10.05 1.79 17.03
N LEU A 230 10.67 0.66 17.35
CA LEU A 230 11.15 0.34 18.70
C LEU A 230 12.62 0.70 18.92
N ASN A 231 13.23 1.47 18.01
CA ASN A 231 14.63 1.91 18.07
C ASN A 231 15.61 0.75 18.21
N GLN A 232 15.35 -0.35 17.50
CA GLN A 232 16.23 -1.51 17.43
C GLN A 232 16.94 -1.54 16.07
N PRO A 233 18.12 -2.16 15.97
CA PRO A 233 18.78 -2.32 14.68
C PRO A 233 17.96 -3.26 13.77
N PRO A 234 17.56 -2.83 12.57
CA PRO A 234 16.74 -3.66 11.67
C PRO A 234 17.52 -4.82 11.04
N GLY A 235 18.85 -4.84 11.18
CA GLY A 235 19.70 -5.94 10.68
C GLY A 235 19.51 -6.22 9.20
N SER A 236 19.45 -7.52 8.85
CA SER A 236 19.23 -7.98 7.47
C SER A 236 17.80 -7.75 6.96
N HIS A 237 16.81 -7.61 7.86
CA HIS A 237 15.39 -7.44 7.48
C HIS A 237 15.18 -6.19 6.62
N LEU A 238 15.92 -5.09 6.88
CA LEU A 238 15.83 -3.88 6.07
C LEU A 238 16.23 -4.13 4.62
N TRP A 239 17.38 -4.78 4.41
CA TRP A 239 17.88 -5.05 3.05
C TRP A 239 17.00 -6.05 2.31
N LEU A 240 16.49 -7.06 2.99
CA LEU A 240 15.54 -8.02 2.43
C LEU A 240 14.24 -7.31 2.05
N THR A 241 13.69 -6.47 2.91
CA THR A 241 12.49 -5.66 2.60
C THR A 241 12.71 -4.79 1.36
N LEU A 242 13.83 -4.07 1.29
CA LEU A 242 14.13 -3.23 0.13
C LEU A 242 14.28 -4.03 -1.16
N ALA A 243 14.95 -5.20 -1.09
CA ALA A 243 15.15 -6.06 -2.25
C ALA A 243 13.84 -6.71 -2.73
N GLU A 244 13.05 -7.26 -1.80
CA GLU A 244 11.81 -7.97 -2.11
C GLU A 244 10.73 -6.99 -2.63
N PHE A 245 10.44 -5.91 -1.92
CA PHE A 245 9.45 -4.93 -2.36
C PHE A 245 9.93 -4.10 -3.56
N GLY A 246 11.21 -3.79 -3.64
CA GLY A 246 11.81 -3.21 -4.84
C GLY A 246 11.69 -4.13 -6.07
N GLY A 247 11.93 -5.42 -5.87
CA GLY A 247 11.72 -6.45 -6.90
C GLY A 247 10.26 -6.55 -7.34
N ILE A 248 9.31 -6.54 -6.39
CA ILE A 248 7.87 -6.53 -6.68
C ILE A 248 7.49 -5.30 -7.51
N ILE A 249 7.99 -4.11 -7.14
CA ILE A 249 7.73 -2.87 -7.90
C ILE A 249 8.24 -3.00 -9.33
N LEU A 250 9.48 -3.47 -9.52
CA LEU A 250 10.07 -3.64 -10.85
C LEU A 250 9.29 -4.65 -11.70
N LEU A 251 8.92 -5.78 -11.12
CA LEU A 251 8.12 -6.81 -11.80
C LEU A 251 6.73 -6.27 -12.17
N ALA A 252 6.04 -5.63 -11.22
CA ALA A 252 4.71 -5.09 -11.44
C ALA A 252 4.73 -4.01 -12.52
N PHE A 253 5.71 -3.11 -12.50
CA PHE A 253 5.87 -2.08 -13.51
C PHE A 253 6.16 -2.66 -14.90
N THR A 254 7.02 -3.67 -14.97
CA THR A 254 7.38 -4.34 -16.22
C THR A 254 6.17 -5.06 -16.82
N LEU A 255 5.40 -5.79 -16.00
CA LEU A 255 4.19 -6.49 -16.42
C LEU A 255 3.10 -5.51 -16.88
N ALA A 256 2.91 -4.41 -16.14
CA ALA A 256 1.98 -3.36 -16.55
C ALA A 256 2.36 -2.80 -17.92
N ALA A 257 3.63 -2.48 -18.16
CA ALA A 257 4.10 -1.96 -19.43
C ALA A 257 3.88 -2.95 -20.61
N ILE A 258 4.04 -4.26 -20.35
CA ILE A 258 3.79 -5.31 -21.35
C ILE A 258 2.29 -5.44 -21.66
N LEU A 259 1.44 -5.47 -20.61
CA LEU A 259 -0.01 -5.57 -20.77
C LEU A 259 -0.55 -4.37 -21.57
N PHE A 260 -0.12 -3.15 -21.22
CA PHE A 260 -0.50 -1.95 -21.97
C PHE A 260 -0.10 -1.97 -23.44
N LYS A 261 1.09 -2.48 -23.77
CA LYS A 261 1.52 -2.63 -25.17
C LYS A 261 0.65 -3.63 -25.95
N ARG A 262 0.24 -4.72 -25.31
CA ARG A 262 -0.62 -5.75 -25.96
C ARG A 262 -2.01 -5.22 -26.22
N THR A 263 -2.61 -4.52 -25.28
CA THR A 263 -3.95 -3.91 -25.42
C THR A 263 -3.95 -2.73 -26.42
N ALA A 264 -2.80 -2.10 -26.66
CA ALA A 264 -2.68 -1.03 -27.66
C ALA A 264 -2.57 -1.55 -29.10
N ASN A 265 -2.19 -2.81 -29.28
CA ASN A 265 -1.99 -3.44 -30.60
C ASN A 265 -3.15 -4.37 -31.00
N ALA A 266 -4.14 -4.56 -30.12
CA ALA A 266 -5.39 -5.28 -30.39
C ALA A 266 -6.55 -4.29 -30.63
#